data_2901b7361e0e977aba9879eefa067c56
#
_entry.id   2901b7361e0e977aba9879eefa067c56
#
_cell.length_a   1.000
_cell.length_b   1.000
_cell.length_c   1.000
_cell.angle_alpha   90.00
_cell.angle_beta   90.00
_cell.angle_gamma   90.00
#
_symmetry.space_group_name_H-M   'P 1'
#
loop_
_entity.id
_entity.type
_entity.pdbx_description
1 polymer ?
#
loop_
_entity_poly.entity_id
_entity_poly.type
_entity_poly.pdbx_seq_one_letter_code
_entity_poly.pdbx_strand_id
1 'polypeptide(L)'
;MKLKFTQVKTVEAIAEVAKLAAEIWREYYVSIISMEQIEYMIGKYQAVPAITDQIRQQDYEYYLIHSADSSTVGYMSVRQEEDKLFLSKFYISKEHRGRGYASQAMAFLEELCKDRSLSHIWLTVNRHNEASIAVYEKKGYRTVREQIADIGNGFVMDDFIMEKEITVS
;
A
#
# COMPACT_ATOMS: atom_id res chain seq x y z
N MET A 1 17.23 -5.43 -11.15
CA MET A 1 17.18 -6.55 -10.18
C MET A 1 15.73 -6.94 -9.93
N LYS A 2 15.49 -8.24 -9.86
CA LYS A 2 14.12 -8.75 -9.71
C LYS A 2 13.71 -8.82 -8.24
N LEU A 3 12.58 -8.20 -7.92
CA LEU A 3 12.00 -8.26 -6.57
C LEU A 3 11.31 -9.59 -6.33
N LYS A 4 11.26 -9.99 -5.07
CA LYS A 4 10.50 -11.14 -4.60
C LYS A 4 9.38 -10.66 -3.69
N PHE A 5 8.17 -11.17 -3.90
CA PHE A 5 6.97 -10.82 -3.12
C PHE A 5 6.56 -12.05 -2.31
N THR A 6 6.55 -11.91 -0.99
CA THR A 6 6.24 -13.01 -0.09
C THR A 6 4.98 -12.69 0.70
N GLN A 7 3.97 -13.53 0.59
CA GLN A 7 2.71 -13.32 1.33
C GLN A 7 2.93 -13.49 2.84
N VAL A 8 2.39 -12.57 3.61
CA VAL A 8 2.52 -12.52 5.07
C VAL A 8 1.47 -13.42 5.70
N LYS A 9 1.88 -14.51 6.35
CA LYS A 9 0.97 -15.49 6.95
C LYS A 9 1.32 -15.84 8.40
N THR A 10 2.52 -15.49 8.87
CA THR A 10 3.01 -15.86 10.19
C THR A 10 3.03 -14.68 11.15
N VAL A 11 3.05 -14.96 12.45
CA VAL A 11 3.17 -13.93 13.49
C VAL A 11 4.46 -13.13 13.30
N GLU A 12 5.55 -13.82 12.96
CA GLU A 12 6.86 -13.19 12.73
C GLU A 12 6.84 -12.23 11.54
N ALA A 13 6.20 -12.63 10.45
CA ALA A 13 6.07 -11.80 9.26
C ALA A 13 5.19 -10.56 9.54
N ILE A 14 4.11 -10.72 10.29
CA ILE A 14 3.26 -9.61 10.72
C ILE A 14 4.06 -8.61 11.56
N ALA A 15 4.87 -9.09 12.49
CA ALA A 15 5.71 -8.22 13.33
C ALA A 15 6.72 -7.45 12.47
N GLU A 16 7.29 -8.08 11.45
CA GLU A 16 8.21 -7.42 10.51
C GLU A 16 7.51 -6.31 9.74
N VAL A 17 6.29 -6.56 9.24
CA VAL A 17 5.49 -5.54 8.56
C VAL A 17 5.21 -4.35 9.49
N ALA A 18 4.77 -4.62 10.72
CA ALA A 18 4.44 -3.56 11.69
C ALA A 18 5.64 -2.67 11.98
N LYS A 19 6.82 -3.26 12.18
CA LYS A 19 8.05 -2.52 12.41
C LYS A 19 8.43 -1.67 11.19
N LEU A 20 8.40 -2.26 10.02
CA LEU A 20 8.72 -1.59 8.78
C LEU A 20 7.73 -0.45 8.49
N ALA A 21 6.44 -0.69 8.70
CA ALA A 21 5.41 0.32 8.50
C ALA A 21 5.62 1.54 9.39
N ALA A 22 5.91 1.32 10.68
CA ALA A 22 6.15 2.41 11.61
C ALA A 22 7.34 3.27 11.15
N GLU A 23 8.44 2.64 10.77
CA GLU A 23 9.64 3.34 10.27
C GLU A 23 9.34 4.16 9.01
N ILE A 24 8.68 3.54 8.04
CA ILE A 24 8.38 4.19 6.75
C ILE A 24 7.38 5.33 6.94
N TRP A 25 6.30 5.13 7.70
CA TRP A 25 5.25 6.14 7.87
C TRP A 25 5.77 7.36 8.62
N ARG A 26 6.61 7.19 9.62
CA ARG A 26 7.23 8.32 10.33
C ARG A 26 8.14 9.16 9.44
N GLU A 27 8.85 8.51 8.56
CA GLU A 27 9.74 9.20 7.60
C GLU A 27 8.95 9.85 6.46
N TYR A 28 8.01 9.12 5.89
CA TYR A 28 7.33 9.49 4.65
C TYR A 28 6.29 10.60 4.84
N TYR A 29 5.47 10.48 5.89
CA TYR A 29 4.33 11.37 6.06
C TYR A 29 4.62 12.64 6.87
N VAL A 30 5.81 12.80 7.41
CA VAL A 30 6.16 13.93 8.29
C VAL A 30 5.97 15.29 7.61
N SER A 31 6.11 15.37 6.29
CA SER A 31 5.92 16.60 5.51
C SER A 31 4.48 16.77 4.98
N ILE A 32 3.61 15.81 5.21
CA ILE A 32 2.25 15.79 4.65
C ILE A 32 1.18 15.99 5.72
N ILE A 33 1.33 15.31 6.85
CA ILE A 33 0.39 15.36 7.99
C ILE A 33 1.16 15.53 9.29
N SER A 34 0.45 15.81 10.39
CA SER A 34 1.08 16.01 11.70
C SER A 34 1.66 14.72 12.26
N MET A 35 2.68 14.83 13.11
CA MET A 35 3.26 13.67 13.78
C MET A 35 2.21 12.96 14.68
N GLU A 36 1.32 13.72 15.31
CA GLU A 36 0.24 13.15 16.10
C GLU A 36 -0.67 12.27 15.25
N GLN A 37 -1.03 12.73 14.05
CA GLN A 37 -1.85 11.95 13.13
C GLN A 37 -1.12 10.71 12.64
N ILE A 38 0.18 10.83 12.34
CA ILE A 38 1.00 9.68 11.93
C ILE A 38 0.98 8.60 13.00
N GLU A 39 1.25 8.96 14.27
CA GLU A 39 1.28 8.00 15.39
C GLU A 39 -0.09 7.38 15.63
N TYR A 40 -1.15 8.16 15.51
CA TYR A 40 -2.51 7.65 15.62
C TYR A 40 -2.80 6.61 14.53
N MET A 41 -2.45 6.91 13.28
CA MET A 41 -2.69 6.02 12.14
C MET A 41 -1.87 4.73 12.23
N ILE A 42 -0.61 4.82 12.66
CA ILE A 42 0.24 3.64 12.86
C ILE A 42 -0.43 2.70 13.87
N GLY A 43 -0.86 3.23 15.00
CA GLY A 43 -1.51 2.43 16.05
C GLY A 43 -2.83 1.81 15.59
N LYS A 44 -3.63 2.57 14.86
CA LYS A 44 -4.95 2.13 14.40
C LYS A 44 -4.88 1.11 13.25
N TYR A 45 -3.95 1.29 12.31
CA TYR A 45 -3.95 0.53 11.07
C TYR A 45 -2.75 -0.40 10.88
N GLN A 46 -1.62 -0.12 11.49
CA GLN A 46 -0.35 -0.80 11.18
C GLN A 46 0.36 -1.36 12.41
N ALA A 47 -0.30 -1.44 13.54
CA ALA A 47 0.19 -2.20 14.69
C ALA A 47 -0.11 -3.69 14.51
N VAL A 48 0.63 -4.55 15.21
CA VAL A 48 0.47 -6.01 15.07
C VAL A 48 -0.98 -6.46 15.23
N PRO A 49 -1.75 -6.03 16.24
CA PRO A 49 -3.15 -6.46 16.36
C PRO A 49 -4.02 -6.02 15.18
N ALA A 50 -3.80 -4.80 14.67
CA ALA A 50 -4.57 -4.28 13.55
C ALA A 50 -4.29 -5.07 12.27
N ILE A 51 -3.03 -5.32 11.97
CA ILE A 51 -2.63 -6.09 10.78
C ILE A 51 -3.15 -7.53 10.88
N THR A 52 -3.05 -8.13 12.05
CA THR A 52 -3.55 -9.49 12.29
C THR A 52 -5.05 -9.57 12.01
N ASP A 53 -5.82 -8.62 12.51
CA ASP A 53 -7.26 -8.55 12.28
C ASP A 53 -7.59 -8.36 10.79
N GLN A 54 -6.87 -7.48 10.12
CA GLN A 54 -7.05 -7.26 8.68
C GLN A 54 -6.84 -8.54 7.88
N ILE A 55 -5.79 -9.29 8.18
CA ILE A 55 -5.49 -10.55 7.47
C ILE A 55 -6.51 -11.63 7.80
N ARG A 56 -6.84 -11.81 9.07
CA ARG A 56 -7.66 -12.94 9.52
C ARG A 56 -9.16 -12.71 9.41
N GLN A 57 -9.64 -11.45 9.54
CA GLN A 57 -11.05 -11.15 9.60
C GLN A 57 -11.57 -10.26 8.46
N GLN A 58 -10.68 -9.54 7.75
CA GLN A 58 -11.08 -8.53 6.78
C GLN A 58 -10.62 -8.82 5.36
N ASP A 59 -10.10 -10.01 5.11
CA ASP A 59 -9.66 -10.48 3.78
C ASP A 59 -8.53 -9.69 3.14
N TYR A 60 -7.73 -8.96 3.92
CA TYR A 60 -6.54 -8.32 3.40
C TYR A 60 -5.41 -9.33 3.21
N GLU A 61 -4.65 -9.14 2.14
CA GLU A 61 -3.42 -9.90 1.87
C GLU A 61 -2.25 -8.93 1.94
N TYR A 62 -1.29 -9.24 2.79
CA TYR A 62 -0.06 -8.47 2.92
C TYR A 62 1.09 -9.19 2.25
N TYR A 63 1.98 -8.43 1.63
CA TYR A 63 3.18 -8.96 1.00
C TYR A 63 4.39 -8.17 1.47
N LEU A 64 5.44 -8.88 1.89
CA LEU A 64 6.76 -8.30 2.10
C LEU A 64 7.48 -8.31 0.74
N ILE A 65 8.22 -7.25 0.47
CA ILE A 65 8.94 -7.07 -0.78
C ILE A 65 10.43 -7.16 -0.49
N HIS A 66 11.11 -8.09 -1.13
CA HIS A 66 12.54 -8.33 -0.95
C HIS A 66 13.30 -8.08 -2.25
N SER A 67 14.52 -7.53 -2.12
CA SER A 67 15.43 -7.41 -3.24
C SER A 67 16.17 -8.73 -3.47
N ALA A 68 16.97 -8.78 -4.55
CA ALA A 68 17.69 -10.00 -4.93
C ALA A 68 18.65 -10.50 -3.85
N ASP A 69 19.18 -9.61 -3.00
CA ASP A 69 20.05 -9.96 -1.87
C ASP A 69 19.29 -10.31 -0.59
N SER A 70 17.98 -10.49 -0.69
CA SER A 70 17.07 -10.83 0.42
C SER A 70 16.83 -9.71 1.44
N SER A 71 17.26 -8.47 1.14
CA SER A 71 16.93 -7.32 1.97
C SER A 71 15.44 -6.98 1.82
N THR A 72 14.77 -6.68 2.93
CA THR A 72 13.38 -6.21 2.89
C THR A 72 13.36 -4.75 2.46
N VAL A 73 12.72 -4.46 1.34
CA VAL A 73 12.73 -3.11 0.76
C VAL A 73 11.40 -2.39 0.90
N GLY A 74 10.34 -3.11 1.23
CA GLY A 74 9.01 -2.51 1.40
C GLY A 74 7.94 -3.55 1.67
N TYR A 75 6.69 -3.10 1.62
CA TYR A 75 5.53 -3.98 1.78
C TYR A 75 4.33 -3.41 1.05
N MET A 76 3.34 -4.25 0.84
CA MET A 76 2.06 -3.82 0.29
C MET A 76 0.92 -4.64 0.85
N SER A 77 -0.28 -4.11 0.77
CA SER A 77 -1.51 -4.75 1.22
C SER A 77 -2.60 -4.56 0.19
N VAL A 78 -3.30 -5.63 -0.13
CA VAL A 78 -4.40 -5.61 -1.08
C VAL A 78 -5.61 -6.32 -0.50
N ARG A 79 -6.80 -5.98 -1.02
CA ARG A 79 -8.04 -6.70 -0.73
C ARG A 79 -8.85 -6.83 -2.01
N GLN A 80 -9.27 -8.05 -2.31
CA GLN A 80 -10.15 -8.28 -3.44
C GLN A 80 -11.58 -7.89 -3.06
N GLU A 81 -12.20 -7.07 -3.90
CA GLU A 81 -13.57 -6.58 -3.70
C GLU A 81 -14.35 -6.82 -4.98
N GLU A 82 -15.09 -7.92 -5.03
CA GLU A 82 -15.84 -8.36 -6.21
C GLU A 82 -14.89 -8.57 -7.40
N ASP A 83 -14.98 -7.72 -8.42
CA ASP A 83 -14.14 -7.80 -9.63
C ASP A 83 -12.99 -6.81 -9.64
N LYS A 84 -12.70 -6.18 -8.49
CA LYS A 84 -11.63 -5.18 -8.35
C LYS A 84 -10.63 -5.57 -7.28
N LEU A 85 -9.42 -5.06 -7.40
CA LEU A 85 -8.39 -5.18 -6.37
C LEU A 85 -8.16 -3.82 -5.75
N PHE A 86 -8.35 -3.72 -4.43
CA PHE A 86 -8.02 -2.53 -3.67
C PHE A 86 -6.56 -2.61 -3.22
N LEU A 87 -5.73 -1.67 -3.68
CA LEU A 87 -4.36 -1.51 -3.19
C LEU A 87 -4.41 -0.60 -1.96
N SER A 88 -4.47 -1.21 -0.78
CA SER A 88 -4.61 -0.50 0.49
C SER A 88 -3.32 0.20 0.91
N LYS A 89 -2.19 -0.48 0.76
CA LYS A 89 -0.86 0.00 1.17
C LYS A 89 0.18 -0.40 0.14
N PHE A 90 1.07 0.52 -0.19
CA PHE A 90 2.26 0.23 -0.97
C PHE A 90 3.35 1.22 -0.58
N TYR A 91 4.42 0.72 0.02
CA TYR A 91 5.52 1.55 0.50
C TYR A 91 6.86 0.89 0.25
N ILE A 92 7.81 1.70 -0.22
CA ILE A 92 9.22 1.31 -0.34
C ILE A 92 9.99 2.15 0.66
N SER A 93 10.90 1.54 1.42
CA SER A 93 11.73 2.25 2.39
C SER A 93 12.65 3.26 1.70
N LYS A 94 12.97 4.34 2.40
CA LYS A 94 13.66 5.51 1.83
C LYS A 94 14.96 5.15 1.09
N GLU A 95 15.78 4.31 1.69
CA GLU A 95 17.07 3.91 1.11
C GLU A 95 16.96 3.05 -0.14
N HIS A 96 15.76 2.55 -0.43
CA HIS A 96 15.53 1.68 -1.59
C HIS A 96 14.69 2.34 -2.69
N ARG A 97 14.32 3.60 -2.53
CA ARG A 97 13.54 4.34 -3.54
C ARG A 97 14.40 4.73 -4.73
N GLY A 98 13.75 4.99 -5.87
CA GLY A 98 14.44 5.43 -7.07
C GLY A 98 15.16 4.33 -7.85
N ARG A 99 14.78 3.08 -7.64
CA ARG A 99 15.40 1.91 -8.28
C ARG A 99 14.46 1.14 -9.22
N GLY A 100 13.32 1.73 -9.57
CA GLY A 100 12.33 1.08 -10.43
C GLY A 100 11.49 0.02 -9.74
N TYR A 101 11.51 -0.05 -8.42
CA TYR A 101 10.77 -1.07 -7.67
C TYR A 101 9.25 -0.89 -7.78
N ALA A 102 8.77 0.36 -7.89
CA ALA A 102 7.34 0.61 -8.09
C ALA A 102 6.82 -0.06 -9.36
N SER A 103 7.59 -0.02 -10.44
CA SER A 103 7.21 -0.66 -11.71
C SER A 103 7.07 -2.17 -11.55
N GLN A 104 8.00 -2.80 -10.83
CA GLN A 104 7.94 -4.25 -10.57
C GLN A 104 6.75 -4.61 -9.69
N ALA A 105 6.47 -3.82 -8.66
CA ALA A 105 5.31 -4.04 -7.79
C ALA A 105 4.00 -3.90 -8.54
N MET A 106 3.88 -2.89 -9.39
CA MET A 106 2.67 -2.71 -10.22
C MET A 106 2.50 -3.88 -11.19
N ALA A 107 3.58 -4.39 -11.78
CA ALA A 107 3.53 -5.55 -12.66
C ALA A 107 3.06 -6.80 -11.91
N PHE A 108 3.52 -7.00 -10.68
CA PHE A 108 3.07 -8.10 -9.83
C PHE A 108 1.55 -8.02 -9.58
N LEU A 109 1.06 -6.81 -9.24
CA LEU A 109 -0.36 -6.60 -8.97
C LEU A 109 -1.23 -6.80 -10.21
N GLU A 110 -0.75 -6.38 -11.38
CA GLU A 110 -1.46 -6.59 -12.64
C GLU A 110 -1.56 -8.07 -12.98
N GLU A 111 -0.50 -8.83 -12.76
CA GLU A 111 -0.53 -10.29 -12.95
C GLU A 111 -1.50 -10.95 -11.97
N LEU A 112 -1.52 -10.50 -10.72
CA LEU A 112 -2.47 -11.00 -9.73
C LEU A 112 -3.92 -10.76 -10.18
N CYS A 113 -4.20 -9.58 -10.73
CA CYS A 113 -5.52 -9.26 -11.28
C CYS A 113 -5.88 -10.14 -12.46
N LYS A 114 -4.95 -10.36 -13.38
CA LYS A 114 -5.16 -11.22 -14.54
C LYS A 114 -5.46 -12.67 -14.12
N ASP A 115 -4.67 -13.19 -13.17
CA ASP A 115 -4.85 -14.55 -12.66
C ASP A 115 -6.22 -14.74 -11.98
N ARG A 116 -6.77 -13.69 -11.40
CA ARG A 116 -8.06 -13.71 -10.71
C ARG A 116 -9.21 -13.15 -11.54
N SER A 117 -8.96 -12.76 -12.78
CA SER A 117 -9.95 -12.14 -13.69
C SER A 117 -10.57 -10.88 -13.12
N LEU A 118 -9.76 -10.04 -12.46
CA LEU A 118 -10.20 -8.77 -11.90
C LEU A 118 -10.04 -7.66 -12.95
N SER A 119 -11.00 -6.73 -12.97
CA SER A 119 -11.10 -5.70 -14.02
C SER A 119 -10.31 -4.44 -13.73
N HIS A 120 -10.12 -4.11 -12.46
CA HIS A 120 -9.52 -2.82 -12.05
C HIS A 120 -8.69 -2.98 -10.79
N ILE A 121 -7.69 -2.09 -10.66
CA ILE A 121 -7.01 -1.82 -9.39
C ILE A 121 -7.39 -0.41 -8.98
N TRP A 122 -7.75 -0.20 -7.72
CA TRP A 122 -8.03 1.13 -7.21
C TRP A 122 -7.30 1.36 -5.89
N LEU A 123 -7.07 2.64 -5.56
CA LEU A 123 -6.35 3.03 -4.36
C LEU A 123 -6.84 4.39 -3.88
N THR A 124 -6.48 4.72 -2.64
CA THR A 124 -6.62 6.06 -2.10
C THR A 124 -5.23 6.65 -1.91
N VAL A 125 -5.08 7.95 -2.15
CA VAL A 125 -3.82 8.64 -1.94
C VAL A 125 -4.12 10.03 -1.40
N ASN A 126 -3.36 10.47 -0.38
CA ASN A 126 -3.54 11.80 0.19
C ASN A 126 -3.37 12.85 -0.92
N ARG A 127 -4.30 13.83 -0.98
CA ARG A 127 -4.29 14.84 -2.05
C ARG A 127 -3.01 15.67 -2.08
N HIS A 128 -2.30 15.76 -0.97
CA HIS A 128 -1.04 16.51 -0.88
C HIS A 128 0.20 15.65 -1.17
N ASN A 129 0.02 14.36 -1.43
CA ASN A 129 1.10 13.44 -1.76
C ASN A 129 1.40 13.49 -3.27
N GLU A 130 1.92 14.62 -3.71
CA GLU A 130 2.15 14.89 -5.14
C GLU A 130 3.09 13.87 -5.79
N ALA A 131 4.11 13.43 -5.06
CA ALA A 131 5.08 12.45 -5.57
C ALA A 131 4.43 11.10 -5.91
N SER A 132 3.60 10.58 -5.00
CA SER A 132 2.90 9.32 -5.24
C SER A 132 1.84 9.44 -6.33
N ILE A 133 1.09 10.55 -6.35
CA ILE A 133 0.09 10.81 -7.39
C ILE A 133 0.76 10.78 -8.77
N ALA A 134 1.90 11.45 -8.92
CA ALA A 134 2.64 11.47 -10.19
C ALA A 134 3.10 10.08 -10.61
N VAL A 135 3.57 9.27 -9.67
CA VAL A 135 3.97 7.88 -9.95
C VAL A 135 2.77 7.06 -10.45
N TYR A 136 1.63 7.15 -9.77
CA TYR A 136 0.43 6.41 -10.18
C TYR A 136 -0.10 6.87 -11.53
N GLU A 137 -0.11 8.19 -11.79
CA GLU A 137 -0.51 8.72 -13.10
C GLU A 137 0.36 8.17 -14.22
N LYS A 138 1.67 8.11 -14.01
CA LYS A 138 2.62 7.52 -14.95
C LYS A 138 2.35 6.05 -15.23
N LYS A 139 1.81 5.32 -14.25
CA LYS A 139 1.49 3.91 -14.39
C LYS A 139 0.09 3.66 -14.97
N GLY A 140 -0.61 4.72 -15.36
CA GLY A 140 -1.92 4.60 -16.00
C GLY A 140 -3.11 4.73 -15.06
N TYR A 141 -2.89 5.08 -13.80
CA TYR A 141 -3.98 5.38 -12.87
C TYR A 141 -4.51 6.78 -13.14
N ARG A 142 -5.80 6.97 -12.92
CA ARG A 142 -6.44 8.29 -13.03
C ARG A 142 -7.31 8.53 -11.80
N THR A 143 -7.44 9.79 -11.41
CA THR A 143 -8.33 10.20 -10.33
C THR A 143 -9.77 10.09 -10.81
N VAL A 144 -10.58 9.30 -10.11
CA VAL A 144 -11.99 9.09 -10.46
C VAL A 144 -12.94 9.82 -9.52
N ARG A 145 -12.49 10.11 -8.29
CA ARG A 145 -13.26 10.93 -7.34
C ARG A 145 -12.39 11.33 -6.15
N GLU A 146 -12.94 12.18 -5.28
CA GLU A 146 -12.32 12.65 -4.05
C GLU A 146 -13.09 12.09 -2.86
N GLN A 147 -12.40 11.91 -1.73
CA GLN A 147 -13.01 11.41 -0.52
C GLN A 147 -12.39 12.07 0.71
N ILE A 148 -13.24 12.53 1.62
CA ILE A 148 -12.82 13.00 2.93
C ILE A 148 -13.42 12.03 3.94
N ALA A 149 -12.57 11.36 4.71
CA ALA A 149 -12.99 10.36 5.68
C ALA A 149 -12.56 10.78 7.09
N ASP A 150 -13.50 10.76 8.03
CA ASP A 150 -13.21 10.91 9.46
C ASP A 150 -12.64 9.58 9.94
N ILE A 151 -11.40 9.58 10.44
CA ILE A 151 -10.75 8.36 10.94
C ILE A 151 -10.72 8.30 12.45
N GLY A 152 -11.41 9.22 13.13
CA GLY A 152 -11.48 9.26 14.58
C GLY A 152 -10.43 10.18 15.20
N ASN A 153 -10.57 10.43 16.49
CA ASN A 153 -9.65 11.25 17.29
C ASN A 153 -9.47 12.68 16.73
N GLY A 154 -10.45 13.19 15.98
CA GLY A 154 -10.39 14.52 15.36
C GLY A 154 -9.58 14.59 14.08
N PHE A 155 -9.10 13.46 13.56
CA PHE A 155 -8.33 13.40 12.33
C PHE A 155 -9.18 13.04 11.12
N VAL A 156 -8.78 13.55 9.95
CA VAL A 156 -9.44 13.23 8.66
C VAL A 156 -8.39 12.77 7.67
N MET A 157 -8.82 11.94 6.71
CA MET A 157 -8.04 11.61 5.53
C MET A 157 -8.72 12.27 4.33
N ASP A 158 -8.00 13.16 3.66
CA ASP A 158 -8.46 13.89 2.48
C ASP A 158 -7.74 13.32 1.27
N ASP A 159 -8.40 12.42 0.57
CA ASP A 159 -7.78 11.58 -0.44
C ASP A 159 -8.38 11.75 -1.82
N PHE A 160 -7.55 11.49 -2.84
CA PHE A 160 -8.04 11.13 -4.16
C PHE A 160 -8.22 9.63 -4.24
N ILE A 161 -9.27 9.19 -4.93
CA ILE A 161 -9.44 7.79 -5.31
C ILE A 161 -8.97 7.66 -6.75
N MET A 162 -7.96 6.82 -6.97
CA MET A 162 -7.39 6.57 -8.28
C MET A 162 -7.67 5.15 -8.72
N GLU A 163 -7.84 4.95 -10.02
CA GLU A 163 -8.22 3.65 -10.57
C GLU A 163 -7.49 3.40 -11.88
N LYS A 164 -7.14 2.14 -12.13
CA LYS A 164 -6.57 1.69 -13.40
C LYS A 164 -7.34 0.48 -13.89
N GLU A 165 -7.77 0.51 -15.15
CA GLU A 165 -8.36 -0.65 -15.80
C GLU A 165 -7.29 -1.66 -16.18
N ILE A 166 -7.52 -2.94 -15.88
CA ILE A 166 -6.61 -4.03 -16.20
C ILE A 166 -7.06 -4.67 -17.52
N THR A 167 -6.20 -4.56 -18.51
CA THR A 167 -6.46 -5.14 -19.81
C THR A 167 -6.13 -6.63 -19.80
N VAL A 168 -7.15 -7.46 -20.06
CA VAL A 168 -6.94 -8.90 -20.22
C VAL A 168 -6.64 -9.15 -21.68
N SER A 169 -5.41 -9.50 -21.94
CA SER A 169 -5.00 -9.83 -23.31
C SER A 169 -5.07 -11.34 -23.54
#